data_a92935c1999a4e9231381c98fa10ae8c
#
_entry.id   a92935c1999a4e9231381c98fa10ae8c
#
_cell.length_a   1.000
_cell.length_b   1.000
_cell.length_c   1.000
_cell.angle_alpha   90.00
_cell.angle_beta   90.00
_cell.angle_gamma   90.00
#
_symmetry.space_group_name_H-M   'P 1'
#
loop_
_entity.id
_entity.type
_entity.pdbx_description
1 polymer ?
#
loop_
_entity_poly.entity_id
_entity_poly.type
_entity_poly.pdbx_seq_one_letter_code
_entity_poly.pdbx_strand_id
1 'polypeptide(L)'
;MKFYLAPMEGITGYIYRNAYHQIFLPMDKYFSPFLAPNQSRSLKTRELQDILPENNPGIPLVPQILTNQWEDFVWATEKLRELGYREVNLNLGCPSGTVTAKGRGAGFLANPEGLDRFLDNIFSRSTAEISIKTRLGIKDPAEFERLMEIYSQYPLKELIIHPRVREDYYKNLPNLAAFARGAVSSSCPVCYNGNIFTQKDFWEIETRFPQISAVMLGRGILKNPMLLEEIAGENRREGSAGRTSEEKCRLRRFHDKIYTGYQRIMSGERNTLFKMKELWTYLGSAFEGGERYKKKIKKAERLKDYENAVGALFEECTLIGKN
;
A
#
# COMPACT_ATOMS: atom_id res chain seq x y z
N MET A 1 13.58 -3.04 12.76
CA MET A 1 12.33 -2.49 12.20
C MET A 1 11.91 -3.33 11.00
N LYS A 2 10.63 -3.68 10.83
CA LYS A 2 10.10 -4.35 9.63
C LYS A 2 9.54 -3.33 8.64
N PHE A 3 9.60 -3.66 7.35
CA PHE A 3 9.14 -2.79 6.27
C PHE A 3 8.06 -3.47 5.45
N TYR A 4 6.92 -2.79 5.26
CA TYR A 4 5.78 -3.31 4.55
C TYR A 4 5.43 -2.45 3.32
N LEU A 5 5.02 -3.10 2.23
CA LEU A 5 4.43 -2.40 1.09
C LEU A 5 2.93 -2.17 1.33
N ALA A 6 2.51 -0.91 1.31
CA ALA A 6 1.10 -0.55 1.48
C ALA A 6 0.23 -1.00 0.29
N PRO A 7 -1.01 -1.43 0.56
CA PRO A 7 -1.99 -1.67 -0.51
C PRO A 7 -2.40 -0.33 -1.14
N MET A 8 -2.18 -0.21 -2.44
CA MET A 8 -2.62 0.94 -3.25
C MET A 8 -3.50 0.42 -4.39
N GLU A 9 -4.82 0.64 -4.25
CA GLU A 9 -5.82 0.17 -5.23
C GLU A 9 -5.45 0.64 -6.64
N GLY A 10 -5.51 -0.27 -7.58
CA GLY A 10 -5.16 -0.01 -8.97
C GLY A 10 -3.67 -0.10 -9.31
N ILE A 11 -2.76 0.02 -8.34
CA ILE A 11 -1.31 0.18 -8.57
C ILE A 11 -0.51 -1.02 -8.06
N THR A 12 -0.58 -1.34 -6.74
CA THR A 12 0.27 -2.36 -6.13
C THR A 12 -0.26 -3.79 -6.27
N GLY A 13 -0.84 -4.11 -7.43
CA GLY A 13 -1.24 -5.46 -7.79
C GLY A 13 -0.03 -6.40 -7.97
N TYR A 14 -0.28 -7.70 -8.22
CA TYR A 14 0.77 -8.72 -8.27
C TYR A 14 1.88 -8.41 -9.29
N ILE A 15 1.57 -7.78 -10.41
CA ILE A 15 2.58 -7.36 -11.41
C ILE A 15 3.57 -6.37 -10.80
N TYR A 16 3.07 -5.35 -10.09
CA TYR A 16 3.91 -4.38 -9.39
C TYR A 16 4.73 -5.03 -8.28
N ARG A 17 4.08 -5.85 -7.42
CA ARG A 17 4.74 -6.52 -6.30
C ARG A 17 5.88 -7.42 -6.75
N ASN A 18 5.65 -8.24 -7.78
CA ASN A 18 6.68 -9.09 -8.37
C ASN A 18 7.85 -8.30 -8.97
N ALA A 19 7.54 -7.23 -9.71
CA ALA A 19 8.58 -6.38 -10.28
C ALA A 19 9.42 -5.71 -9.19
N TYR A 20 8.77 -5.20 -8.14
CA TYR A 20 9.44 -4.59 -7.00
C TYR A 20 10.34 -5.59 -6.26
N HIS A 21 9.77 -6.72 -5.85
CA HIS A 21 10.45 -7.76 -5.09
C HIS A 21 11.70 -8.32 -5.79
N GLN A 22 11.68 -8.37 -7.12
CA GLN A 22 12.80 -8.92 -7.92
C GLN A 22 13.90 -7.91 -8.23
N ILE A 23 13.61 -6.62 -8.16
CA ILE A 23 14.54 -5.58 -8.65
C ILE A 23 15.11 -4.74 -7.50
N PHE A 24 14.33 -4.53 -6.46
CA PHE A 24 14.72 -3.72 -5.29
C PHE A 24 14.81 -4.57 -4.04
N LEU A 25 15.26 -3.96 -2.94
CA LEU A 25 15.29 -4.62 -1.64
C LEU A 25 13.89 -5.10 -1.26
N PRO A 26 13.69 -6.42 -1.00
CA PRO A 26 12.39 -6.97 -0.66
C PRO A 26 11.82 -6.39 0.63
N MET A 27 10.50 -6.26 0.69
CA MET A 27 9.76 -5.93 1.91
C MET A 27 9.52 -7.18 2.76
N ASP A 28 9.41 -7.01 4.08
CA ASP A 28 9.05 -8.11 5.00
C ASP A 28 7.60 -8.59 4.79
N LYS A 29 6.69 -7.70 4.37
CA LYS A 29 5.30 -8.02 3.99
C LYS A 29 4.82 -7.14 2.84
N TYR A 30 3.97 -7.71 2.01
CA TYR A 30 3.23 -7.02 0.96
C TYR A 30 1.74 -7.16 1.24
N PHE A 31 0.98 -6.07 1.16
CA PHE A 31 -0.46 -6.12 1.32
C PHE A 31 -1.13 -5.99 -0.04
N SER A 32 -2.11 -6.87 -0.33
CA SER A 32 -2.85 -6.78 -1.59
C SER A 32 -3.75 -5.55 -1.61
N PRO A 33 -4.03 -4.96 -2.78
CA PRO A 33 -5.28 -4.22 -2.96
C PRO A 33 -6.44 -5.01 -2.38
N PHE A 34 -7.46 -4.32 -1.87
CA PHE A 34 -8.50 -4.98 -1.13
C PHE A 34 -9.38 -5.91 -1.99
N LEU A 35 -9.74 -7.03 -1.40
CA LEU A 35 -10.76 -7.96 -1.88
C LEU A 35 -12.10 -7.52 -1.31
N ALA A 36 -13.11 -7.35 -2.16
CA ALA A 36 -14.43 -6.92 -1.74
C ALA A 36 -15.48 -8.01 -2.08
N PRO A 37 -15.73 -8.96 -1.17
CA PRO A 37 -16.73 -10.00 -1.37
C PRO A 37 -18.08 -9.39 -1.76
N ASN A 38 -18.75 -10.00 -2.71
CA ASN A 38 -20.10 -9.61 -3.12
C ASN A 38 -21.18 -10.40 -2.37
N GLN A 39 -22.44 -10.04 -2.58
CA GLN A 39 -23.57 -10.71 -1.92
C GLN A 39 -23.70 -12.21 -2.23
N SER A 40 -23.19 -12.65 -3.39
CA SER A 40 -23.12 -14.08 -3.75
C SER A 40 -21.90 -14.79 -3.20
N ARG A 41 -21.16 -14.17 -2.28
CA ARG A 41 -19.91 -14.71 -1.69
C ARG A 41 -18.94 -15.17 -2.78
N SER A 42 -18.60 -14.26 -3.68
CA SER A 42 -17.57 -14.46 -4.70
C SER A 42 -16.64 -13.26 -4.80
N LEU A 43 -15.41 -13.49 -5.23
CA LEU A 43 -14.44 -12.46 -5.56
C LEU A 43 -14.47 -12.21 -7.07
N LYS A 44 -14.17 -10.98 -7.47
CA LYS A 44 -13.98 -10.68 -8.90
C LYS A 44 -12.76 -11.41 -9.42
N THR A 45 -12.78 -11.83 -10.67
CA THR A 45 -11.65 -12.51 -11.33
C THR A 45 -10.33 -11.75 -11.13
N ARG A 46 -10.34 -10.42 -11.27
CA ARG A 46 -9.15 -9.58 -11.05
C ARG A 46 -8.63 -9.65 -9.61
N GLU A 47 -9.53 -9.63 -8.63
CA GLU A 47 -9.18 -9.71 -7.22
C GLU A 47 -8.59 -11.08 -6.90
N LEU A 48 -9.20 -12.15 -7.43
CA LEU A 48 -8.68 -13.51 -7.28
C LEU A 48 -7.31 -13.66 -7.92
N GLN A 49 -7.13 -13.23 -9.17
CA GLN A 49 -5.83 -13.28 -9.87
C GLN A 49 -4.74 -12.54 -9.10
N ASP A 50 -5.09 -11.47 -8.39
CA ASP A 50 -4.12 -10.66 -7.64
C ASP A 50 -3.55 -11.39 -6.42
N ILE A 51 -4.27 -12.40 -5.90
CA ILE A 51 -3.87 -13.10 -4.68
C ILE A 51 -3.55 -14.58 -4.90
N LEU A 52 -3.66 -15.12 -6.11
CA LEU A 52 -3.26 -16.51 -6.39
C LEU A 52 -1.78 -16.72 -6.05
N PRO A 53 -1.41 -17.79 -5.32
CA PRO A 53 -0.03 -18.07 -4.96
C PRO A 53 0.92 -18.17 -6.16
N GLU A 54 0.46 -18.76 -7.28
CA GLU A 54 1.22 -18.86 -8.53
C GLU A 54 1.53 -17.48 -9.16
N ASN A 55 0.72 -16.46 -8.89
CA ASN A 55 0.95 -15.08 -9.31
C ASN A 55 1.81 -14.30 -8.31
N ASN A 56 2.15 -14.87 -7.15
CA ASN A 56 2.91 -14.23 -6.09
C ASN A 56 4.07 -15.11 -5.59
N PRO A 57 4.91 -15.68 -6.46
CA PRO A 57 5.95 -16.61 -6.04
C PRO A 57 6.99 -15.92 -5.16
N GLY A 58 7.18 -16.46 -3.94
CA GLY A 58 8.15 -15.94 -2.97
C GLY A 58 7.74 -14.61 -2.30
N ILE A 59 6.58 -14.05 -2.62
CA ILE A 59 6.07 -12.82 -2.01
C ILE A 59 5.41 -13.13 -0.66
N PRO A 60 5.87 -12.56 0.47
CA PRO A 60 5.17 -12.65 1.75
C PRO A 60 3.92 -11.76 1.72
N LEU A 61 2.88 -12.22 1.03
CA LEU A 61 1.65 -11.49 0.79
C LEU A 61 0.66 -11.68 1.93
N VAL A 62 0.07 -10.58 2.39
CA VAL A 62 -1.09 -10.53 3.28
C VAL A 62 -2.29 -10.02 2.48
N PRO A 63 -3.28 -10.86 2.17
CA PRO A 63 -4.50 -10.42 1.51
C PRO A 63 -5.31 -9.48 2.39
N GLN A 64 -5.81 -8.37 1.79
CA GLN A 64 -6.61 -7.39 2.51
C GLN A 64 -8.09 -7.52 2.11
N ILE A 65 -8.99 -7.58 3.10
CA ILE A 65 -10.44 -7.72 2.92
C ILE A 65 -11.14 -6.39 3.24
N LEU A 66 -12.09 -5.99 2.39
CA LEU A 66 -12.91 -4.80 2.53
C LEU A 66 -14.40 -5.19 2.63
N THR A 67 -14.90 -5.25 3.82
CA THR A 67 -16.35 -5.50 4.09
C THR A 67 -16.76 -4.88 5.43
N ASN A 68 -18.06 -4.75 5.64
CA ASN A 68 -18.70 -4.43 6.93
C ASN A 68 -19.71 -5.51 7.31
N GLN A 69 -19.69 -6.67 6.63
CA GLN A 69 -20.50 -7.85 6.94
C GLN A 69 -19.54 -8.94 7.46
N TRP A 70 -19.76 -9.40 8.69
CA TRP A 70 -18.87 -10.38 9.29
C TRP A 70 -18.90 -11.74 8.56
N GLU A 71 -20.08 -12.13 8.03
CA GLU A 71 -20.24 -13.35 7.24
C GLU A 71 -19.39 -13.35 5.98
N ASP A 72 -19.33 -12.21 5.30
CA ASP A 72 -18.48 -12.03 4.10
C ASP A 72 -17.01 -12.11 4.47
N PHE A 73 -16.62 -11.57 5.64
CA PHE A 73 -15.25 -11.62 6.11
C PHE A 73 -14.82 -13.06 6.43
N VAL A 74 -15.64 -13.78 7.20
CA VAL A 74 -15.35 -15.18 7.56
C VAL A 74 -15.26 -16.04 6.31
N TRP A 75 -16.23 -15.93 5.39
CA TRP A 75 -16.18 -16.63 4.11
C TRP A 75 -14.90 -16.35 3.32
N ALA A 76 -14.54 -15.07 3.17
CA ALA A 76 -13.32 -14.70 2.44
C ALA A 76 -12.07 -15.24 3.11
N THR A 77 -12.01 -15.21 4.43
CA THR A 77 -10.90 -15.75 5.21
C THR A 77 -10.73 -17.26 5.01
N GLU A 78 -11.83 -18.03 4.97
CA GLU A 78 -11.79 -19.47 4.68
C GLU A 78 -11.24 -19.74 3.27
N LYS A 79 -11.68 -18.97 2.27
CA LYS A 79 -11.15 -19.07 0.90
C LYS A 79 -9.67 -18.72 0.81
N LEU A 80 -9.22 -17.71 1.53
CA LEU A 80 -7.81 -17.34 1.58
C LEU A 80 -6.98 -18.41 2.30
N ARG A 81 -7.52 -19.06 3.32
CA ARG A 81 -6.87 -20.17 3.99
C ARG A 81 -6.73 -21.40 3.07
N GLU A 82 -7.73 -21.71 2.24
CA GLU A 82 -7.63 -22.76 1.20
C GLU A 82 -6.47 -22.48 0.23
N LEU A 83 -6.16 -21.21 -0.04
CA LEU A 83 -5.01 -20.76 -0.85
C LEU A 83 -3.68 -20.73 -0.07
N GLY A 84 -3.68 -21.11 1.21
CA GLY A 84 -2.47 -21.18 2.04
C GLY A 84 -2.16 -19.93 2.85
N TYR A 85 -2.98 -18.89 2.82
CA TYR A 85 -2.79 -17.68 3.61
C TYR A 85 -3.15 -17.91 5.08
N ARG A 86 -2.23 -17.55 6.00
CA ARG A 86 -2.44 -17.65 7.45
C ARG A 86 -2.90 -16.35 8.07
N GLU A 87 -2.41 -15.23 7.53
CA GLU A 87 -2.77 -13.87 7.96
C GLU A 87 -3.66 -13.22 6.91
N VAL A 88 -4.68 -12.51 7.38
CA VAL A 88 -5.54 -11.63 6.58
C VAL A 88 -5.58 -10.25 7.20
N ASN A 89 -5.81 -9.22 6.40
CA ASN A 89 -5.89 -7.84 6.89
C ASN A 89 -7.28 -7.25 6.65
N LEU A 90 -7.87 -6.65 7.68
CA LEU A 90 -9.13 -5.91 7.56
C LEU A 90 -8.84 -4.46 7.18
N ASN A 91 -9.49 -3.98 6.10
CA ASN A 91 -9.40 -2.59 5.67
C ASN A 91 -10.43 -1.71 6.39
N LEU A 92 -9.97 -0.88 7.30
CA LEU A 92 -10.74 0.19 7.96
C LEU A 92 -10.17 1.59 7.63
N GLY A 93 -9.37 1.70 6.56
CA GLY A 93 -8.65 2.94 6.24
C GLY A 93 -8.95 3.55 4.87
N CYS A 94 -9.62 2.85 3.95
CA CYS A 94 -9.90 3.38 2.61
C CYS A 94 -10.86 4.58 2.68
N PRO A 95 -10.44 5.81 2.26
CA PRO A 95 -11.26 7.01 2.38
C PRO A 95 -12.13 7.27 1.14
N SER A 96 -12.07 6.39 0.13
CA SER A 96 -12.81 6.57 -1.14
C SER A 96 -14.30 6.75 -0.91
N GLY A 97 -14.91 7.76 -1.54
CA GLY A 97 -16.34 8.03 -1.42
C GLY A 97 -17.22 6.85 -1.78
N THR A 98 -16.87 6.09 -2.81
CA THR A 98 -17.60 4.88 -3.23
C THR A 98 -17.52 3.73 -2.21
N VAL A 99 -16.48 3.69 -1.39
CA VAL A 99 -16.30 2.72 -0.31
C VAL A 99 -17.02 3.17 0.94
N THR A 100 -16.79 4.42 1.36
CA THR A 100 -17.31 4.98 2.61
C THR A 100 -18.83 5.18 2.58
N ALA A 101 -19.43 5.49 1.42
CA ALA A 101 -20.88 5.57 1.25
C ALA A 101 -21.60 4.24 1.53
N LYS A 102 -20.88 3.11 1.48
CA LYS A 102 -21.38 1.78 1.82
C LYS A 102 -21.06 1.38 3.27
N GLY A 103 -20.59 2.30 4.10
CA GLY A 103 -20.15 2.01 5.47
C GLY A 103 -18.92 1.07 5.53
N ARG A 104 -18.08 1.00 4.48
CA ARG A 104 -16.89 0.15 4.40
C ARG A 104 -15.61 0.98 4.50
N GLY A 105 -14.48 0.32 4.72
CA GLY A 105 -13.19 1.00 4.88
C GLY A 105 -13.24 2.03 6.00
N ALA A 106 -12.73 3.24 5.78
CA ALA A 106 -12.81 4.31 6.78
C ALA A 106 -14.27 4.71 7.12
N GLY A 107 -15.25 4.44 6.25
CA GLY A 107 -16.66 4.70 6.53
C GLY A 107 -17.22 3.84 7.67
N PHE A 108 -16.63 2.69 7.95
CA PHE A 108 -17.08 1.83 9.05
C PHE A 108 -16.73 2.43 10.42
N LEU A 109 -15.72 3.28 10.50
CA LEU A 109 -15.31 3.98 11.72
C LEU A 109 -16.39 4.94 12.27
N ALA A 110 -17.38 5.30 11.45
CA ALA A 110 -18.52 6.11 11.89
C ALA A 110 -19.52 5.34 12.79
N ASN A 111 -19.37 4.02 12.93
CA ASN A 111 -20.24 3.17 13.72
C ASN A 111 -19.42 2.27 14.65
N PRO A 112 -18.83 2.81 15.75
CA PRO A 112 -17.99 2.07 16.67
C PRO A 112 -18.67 0.83 17.26
N GLU A 113 -19.94 0.92 17.65
CA GLU A 113 -20.69 -0.22 18.22
C GLU A 113 -20.97 -1.31 17.18
N GLY A 114 -21.19 -0.92 15.92
CA GLY A 114 -21.30 -1.86 14.80
C GLY A 114 -19.98 -2.53 14.50
N LEU A 115 -18.88 -1.78 14.59
CA LEU A 115 -17.52 -2.30 14.42
C LEU A 115 -17.17 -3.30 15.53
N ASP A 116 -17.50 -3.00 16.77
CA ASP A 116 -17.26 -3.88 17.92
C ASP A 116 -17.98 -5.22 17.73
N ARG A 117 -19.29 -5.20 17.43
CA ARG A 117 -20.06 -6.42 17.11
C ARG A 117 -19.49 -7.18 15.91
N PHE A 118 -19.00 -6.48 14.89
CA PHE A 118 -18.36 -7.10 13.74
C PHE A 118 -17.07 -7.83 14.15
N LEU A 119 -16.23 -7.19 14.95
CA LEU A 119 -14.96 -7.78 15.43
C LEU A 119 -15.23 -8.99 16.32
N ASP A 120 -16.19 -8.92 17.25
CA ASP A 120 -16.60 -10.07 18.08
C ASP A 120 -16.98 -11.28 17.22
N ASN A 121 -17.77 -11.06 16.17
CA ASN A 121 -18.17 -12.12 15.24
C ASN A 121 -17.01 -12.71 14.44
N ILE A 122 -16.11 -11.89 13.92
CA ILE A 122 -15.00 -12.43 13.12
C ILE A 122 -13.94 -13.15 13.97
N PHE A 123 -13.65 -12.64 15.17
CA PHE A 123 -12.68 -13.27 16.07
C PHE A 123 -13.19 -14.56 16.72
N SER A 124 -14.51 -14.66 16.96
CA SER A 124 -15.10 -15.88 17.48
C SER A 124 -15.25 -17.01 16.44
N ARG A 125 -15.17 -16.70 15.13
CA ARG A 125 -15.45 -17.66 14.04
C ARG A 125 -14.27 -17.89 13.09
N SER A 126 -13.34 -16.97 12.98
CA SER A 126 -12.17 -17.12 12.11
C SER A 126 -11.00 -17.79 12.84
N THR A 127 -10.31 -18.68 12.15
CA THR A 127 -9.06 -19.31 12.63
C THR A 127 -7.80 -18.64 12.07
N ALA A 128 -7.96 -17.63 11.22
CA ALA A 128 -6.83 -16.91 10.68
C ALA A 128 -6.28 -15.85 11.65
N GLU A 129 -5.02 -15.51 11.53
CA GLU A 129 -4.43 -14.34 12.18
C GLU A 129 -4.98 -13.08 11.49
N ILE A 130 -5.60 -12.19 12.26
CA ILE A 130 -6.25 -10.99 11.74
C ILE A 130 -5.44 -9.76 12.14
N SER A 131 -4.96 -9.02 11.14
CA SER A 131 -4.42 -7.67 11.31
C SER A 131 -5.42 -6.62 10.81
N ILE A 132 -5.32 -5.39 11.33
CA ILE A 132 -6.22 -4.29 10.94
C ILE A 132 -5.38 -3.14 10.38
N LYS A 133 -5.84 -2.56 9.25
CA LYS A 133 -5.32 -1.28 8.76
C LYS A 133 -6.37 -0.21 8.89
N THR A 134 -6.13 0.78 9.76
CA THR A 134 -7.10 1.79 10.17
C THR A 134 -6.63 3.22 9.95
N ARG A 135 -7.56 4.17 10.09
CA ARG A 135 -7.36 5.61 10.30
C ARG A 135 -7.82 6.00 11.71
N LEU A 136 -7.66 7.28 12.05
CA LEU A 136 -8.00 7.82 13.38
C LEU A 136 -9.52 8.02 13.61
N GLY A 137 -10.34 7.88 12.57
CA GLY A 137 -11.77 8.16 12.61
C GLY A 137 -12.23 8.85 11.34
N ILE A 138 -13.37 9.55 11.41
CA ILE A 138 -14.02 10.23 10.28
C ILE A 138 -13.58 11.68 10.18
N LYS A 139 -13.76 12.47 11.24
CA LYS A 139 -13.57 13.93 11.26
C LYS A 139 -12.60 14.39 12.33
N ASP A 140 -12.68 13.82 13.53
CA ASP A 140 -11.90 14.23 14.68
C ASP A 140 -10.91 13.14 15.10
N PRO A 141 -9.61 13.45 15.22
CA PRO A 141 -8.62 12.52 15.77
C PRO A 141 -8.95 11.97 17.18
N ALA A 142 -9.80 12.65 17.95
CA ALA A 142 -10.26 12.16 19.26
C ALA A 142 -11.15 10.91 19.15
N GLU A 143 -11.81 10.68 18.01
CA GLU A 143 -12.57 9.45 17.72
C GLU A 143 -11.69 8.19 17.88
N PHE A 144 -10.38 8.35 17.73
CA PHE A 144 -9.43 7.24 17.80
C PHE A 144 -9.35 6.60 19.18
N GLU A 145 -9.60 7.34 20.26
CA GLU A 145 -9.59 6.80 21.62
C GLU A 145 -10.64 5.69 21.78
N ARG A 146 -11.86 5.95 21.32
CA ARG A 146 -12.94 4.94 21.32
C ARG A 146 -12.61 3.73 20.44
N LEU A 147 -11.99 3.96 19.29
CA LEU A 147 -11.56 2.86 18.40
C LEU A 147 -10.47 2.00 19.04
N MET A 148 -9.53 2.61 19.77
CA MET A 148 -8.49 1.87 20.49
C MET A 148 -9.04 1.05 21.64
N GLU A 149 -10.05 1.54 22.37
CA GLU A 149 -10.78 0.75 23.38
C GLU A 149 -11.37 -0.53 22.77
N ILE A 150 -11.97 -0.41 21.59
CA ILE A 150 -12.53 -1.56 20.87
C ILE A 150 -11.42 -2.50 20.41
N TYR A 151 -10.40 -2.00 19.71
CA TYR A 151 -9.32 -2.83 19.19
C TYR A 151 -8.59 -3.61 20.28
N SER A 152 -8.40 -3.03 21.47
CA SER A 152 -7.68 -3.67 22.58
C SER A 152 -8.40 -4.91 23.16
N GLN A 153 -9.67 -5.10 22.86
CA GLN A 153 -10.47 -6.26 23.32
C GLN A 153 -10.23 -7.52 22.49
N TYR A 154 -9.58 -7.39 21.33
CA TYR A 154 -9.42 -8.49 20.38
C TYR A 154 -7.96 -8.88 20.19
N PRO A 155 -7.65 -10.18 19.95
CA PRO A 155 -6.28 -10.66 19.78
C PRO A 155 -5.77 -10.33 18.36
N LEU A 156 -5.58 -9.05 18.07
CA LEU A 156 -5.06 -8.58 16.79
C LEU A 156 -3.64 -9.08 16.57
N LYS A 157 -3.35 -9.59 15.39
CA LYS A 157 -1.96 -9.89 14.98
C LYS A 157 -1.09 -8.65 14.91
N GLU A 158 -1.65 -7.54 14.41
CA GLU A 158 -0.97 -6.26 14.23
C GLU A 158 -1.99 -5.15 13.93
N LEU A 159 -1.72 -3.94 14.41
CA LEU A 159 -2.52 -2.75 14.10
C LEU A 159 -1.70 -1.77 13.26
N ILE A 160 -2.10 -1.55 12.01
CA ILE A 160 -1.47 -0.63 11.08
C ILE A 160 -2.24 0.69 11.10
N ILE A 161 -1.62 1.75 11.64
CA ILE A 161 -2.27 3.03 11.86
C ILE A 161 -1.82 4.04 10.81
N HIS A 162 -2.77 4.55 10.01
CA HIS A 162 -2.57 5.75 9.21
C HIS A 162 -3.09 6.95 10.01
N PRO A 163 -2.22 7.78 10.62
CA PRO A 163 -2.64 8.78 11.58
C PRO A 163 -3.24 10.04 10.93
N ARG A 164 -4.31 9.85 10.23
CA ARG A 164 -5.21 10.84 9.62
C ARG A 164 -6.65 10.40 9.81
N VAL A 165 -7.57 11.35 9.90
CA VAL A 165 -9.00 11.05 9.79
C VAL A 165 -9.40 10.81 8.32
N ARG A 166 -10.59 10.26 8.10
CA ARG A 166 -11.07 9.98 6.74
C ARG A 166 -11.14 11.23 5.88
N GLU A 167 -11.61 12.38 6.43
CA GLU A 167 -11.78 13.63 5.71
C GLU A 167 -10.48 14.29 5.29
N ASP A 168 -9.36 13.97 5.93
CA ASP A 168 -8.03 14.43 5.51
C ASP A 168 -7.63 13.89 4.13
N TYR A 169 -8.11 12.72 3.73
CA TYR A 169 -7.57 11.97 2.60
C TYR A 169 -6.04 11.86 2.70
N TYR A 170 -5.30 12.76 2.04
CA TYR A 170 -3.84 12.87 2.05
C TYR A 170 -3.37 14.34 2.16
N LYS A 171 -4.27 15.29 2.43
CA LYS A 171 -3.98 16.74 2.38
C LYS A 171 -3.23 17.20 3.63
N ASN A 172 -3.71 16.80 4.81
CA ASN A 172 -3.11 17.22 6.07
C ASN A 172 -1.88 16.37 6.44
N LEU A 173 -1.05 16.83 7.36
CA LEU A 173 0.05 16.05 7.92
C LEU A 173 -0.48 14.92 8.81
N PRO A 174 0.26 13.80 8.95
CA PRO A 174 -0.07 12.77 9.93
C PRO A 174 -0.11 13.34 11.35
N ASN A 175 -1.15 13.00 12.11
CA ASN A 175 -1.26 13.41 13.51
C ASN A 175 -0.42 12.48 14.40
N LEU A 176 0.85 12.85 14.60
CA LEU A 176 1.81 12.04 15.37
C LEU A 176 1.47 11.99 16.86
N ALA A 177 0.73 12.97 17.40
CA ALA A 177 0.30 12.94 18.80
C ALA A 177 -0.79 11.87 19.02
N ALA A 178 -1.78 11.80 18.13
CA ALA A 178 -2.79 10.73 18.18
C ALA A 178 -2.17 9.35 17.92
N PHE A 179 -1.20 9.26 17.01
CA PHE A 179 -0.44 8.02 16.79
C PHE A 179 0.28 7.56 18.05
N ALA A 180 0.98 8.48 18.74
CA ALA A 180 1.70 8.18 19.98
C ALA A 180 0.78 7.58 21.05
N ARG A 181 -0.40 8.19 21.28
CA ARG A 181 -1.39 7.65 22.23
C ARG A 181 -1.85 6.24 21.84
N GLY A 182 -2.21 6.04 20.56
CA GLY A 182 -2.61 4.71 20.09
C GLY A 182 -1.51 3.66 20.17
N ALA A 183 -0.26 4.03 19.88
CA ALA A 183 0.87 3.11 19.97
C ALA A 183 1.18 2.67 21.42
N VAL A 184 0.95 3.55 22.39
CA VAL A 184 1.13 3.25 23.83
C VAL A 184 -0.02 2.41 24.38
N SER A 185 -1.27 2.68 23.96
CA SER A 185 -2.46 1.98 24.44
C SER A 185 -2.72 0.63 23.73
N SER A 186 -1.95 0.31 22.70
CA SER A 186 -2.16 -0.91 21.91
C SER A 186 -1.71 -2.15 22.69
N SER A 187 -2.57 -3.19 22.70
CA SER A 187 -2.25 -4.52 23.22
C SER A 187 -1.52 -5.42 22.22
N CYS A 188 -1.37 -4.99 20.96
CA CYS A 188 -0.72 -5.73 19.89
C CYS A 188 0.40 -4.92 19.23
N PRO A 189 1.28 -5.54 18.42
CA PRO A 189 2.29 -4.83 17.66
C PRO A 189 1.69 -3.74 16.77
N VAL A 190 2.33 -2.57 16.75
CA VAL A 190 1.88 -1.41 15.97
C VAL A 190 2.81 -1.15 14.79
N CYS A 191 2.19 -0.90 13.62
CA CYS A 191 2.87 -0.47 12.42
C CYS A 191 2.46 0.97 12.07
N TYR A 192 3.43 1.85 11.85
CA TYR A 192 3.20 3.20 11.37
C TYR A 192 3.01 3.24 9.87
N ASN A 193 1.97 3.91 9.39
CA ASN A 193 1.75 4.16 7.97
C ASN A 193 1.46 5.64 7.73
N GLY A 194 2.48 6.42 7.42
CA GLY A 194 2.37 7.87 7.20
C GLY A 194 3.23 8.36 6.04
N ASN A 195 3.56 9.67 6.09
CA ASN A 195 4.44 10.31 5.12
C ASN A 195 5.91 9.89 5.40
N ILE A 196 6.37 8.86 4.74
CA ILE A 196 7.80 8.53 4.64
C ILE A 196 8.14 8.58 3.17
N PHE A 197 8.81 9.65 2.75
CA PHE A 197 9.24 9.90 1.37
C PHE A 197 10.76 9.90 1.25
N THR A 198 11.49 10.13 2.36
CA THR A 198 12.93 10.22 2.45
C THR A 198 13.44 9.36 3.61
N GLN A 199 14.75 9.09 3.61
CA GLN A 199 15.43 8.44 4.72
C GLN A 199 15.29 9.27 6.02
N LYS A 200 15.31 10.61 5.91
CA LYS A 200 15.12 11.52 7.03
C LYS A 200 13.75 11.37 7.67
N ASP A 201 12.67 11.29 6.86
CA ASP A 201 11.31 11.06 7.37
C ASP A 201 11.24 9.75 8.16
N PHE A 202 11.93 8.70 7.69
CA PHE A 202 11.99 7.43 8.40
C PHE A 202 12.69 7.56 9.74
N TRP A 203 13.85 8.18 9.80
CA TRP A 203 14.60 8.36 11.05
C TRP A 203 13.86 9.21 12.07
N GLU A 204 13.10 10.22 11.64
CA GLU A 204 12.22 10.98 12.54
C GLU A 204 11.19 10.06 13.21
N ILE A 205 10.55 9.17 12.45
CA ILE A 205 9.56 8.23 12.98
C ILE A 205 10.23 7.19 13.89
N GLU A 206 11.34 6.59 13.47
CA GLU A 206 12.06 5.58 14.26
C GLU A 206 12.56 6.14 15.59
N THR A 207 13.16 7.34 15.57
CA THR A 207 13.63 8.02 16.79
C THR A 207 12.49 8.38 17.73
N ARG A 208 11.37 8.86 17.18
CA ARG A 208 10.23 9.32 17.97
C ARG A 208 9.40 8.17 18.53
N PHE A 209 9.37 7.02 17.86
CA PHE A 209 8.54 5.87 18.22
C PHE A 209 9.35 4.56 18.23
N PRO A 210 10.35 4.41 19.11
CA PRO A 210 11.21 3.22 19.11
C PRO A 210 10.49 1.94 19.48
N GLN A 211 9.27 2.03 20.02
CA GLN A 211 8.44 0.88 20.42
C GLN A 211 7.67 0.25 19.26
N ILE A 212 7.56 0.89 18.09
CA ILE A 212 6.82 0.29 16.96
C ILE A 212 7.60 -0.86 16.32
N SER A 213 6.89 -1.87 15.84
CA SER A 213 7.48 -3.07 15.25
C SER A 213 7.80 -2.93 13.77
N ALA A 214 7.05 -2.05 13.07
CA ALA A 214 7.10 -1.94 11.62
C ALA A 214 6.72 -0.54 11.12
N VAL A 215 7.13 -0.25 9.89
CA VAL A 215 6.63 0.87 9.08
C VAL A 215 6.08 0.35 7.75
N MET A 216 4.95 0.93 7.31
CA MET A 216 4.34 0.61 6.03
C MET A 216 4.54 1.77 5.06
N LEU A 217 5.22 1.48 3.95
CA LEU A 217 5.57 2.44 2.92
C LEU A 217 4.57 2.36 1.76
N GLY A 218 4.00 3.49 1.37
CA GLY A 218 3.06 3.60 0.26
C GLY A 218 3.58 4.53 -0.82
N ARG A 219 3.10 5.76 -0.84
CA ARG A 219 3.44 6.78 -1.85
C ARG A 219 4.94 7.06 -1.96
N GLY A 220 5.70 6.91 -0.88
CA GLY A 220 7.16 7.06 -0.90
C GLY A 220 7.81 6.07 -1.87
N ILE A 221 7.45 4.77 -1.74
CA ILE A 221 7.95 3.71 -2.63
C ILE A 221 7.46 3.89 -4.07
N LEU A 222 6.22 4.35 -4.27
CA LEU A 222 5.71 4.61 -5.63
C LEU A 222 6.46 5.75 -6.33
N LYS A 223 6.92 6.75 -5.56
CA LYS A 223 7.73 7.87 -6.06
C LYS A 223 9.21 7.51 -6.21
N ASN A 224 9.73 6.78 -5.25
CA ASN A 224 11.11 6.34 -5.20
C ASN A 224 11.19 4.86 -4.82
N PRO A 225 11.19 3.94 -5.79
CA PRO A 225 11.27 2.50 -5.51
C PRO A 225 12.54 2.06 -4.75
N MET A 226 13.59 2.87 -4.75
CA MET A 226 14.85 2.64 -4.04
C MET A 226 14.84 3.16 -2.59
N LEU A 227 13.73 3.73 -2.12
CA LEU A 227 13.64 4.34 -0.78
C LEU A 227 14.01 3.36 0.34
N LEU A 228 13.60 2.10 0.25
CA LEU A 228 13.95 1.11 1.28
C LEU A 228 15.46 0.85 1.35
N GLU A 229 16.13 0.78 0.21
CA GLU A 229 17.59 0.62 0.13
C GLU A 229 18.34 1.84 0.71
N GLU A 230 17.79 3.03 0.51
CA GLU A 230 18.32 4.26 1.12
C GLU A 230 18.17 4.23 2.64
N ILE A 231 17.02 3.83 3.14
CA ILE A 231 16.73 3.66 4.57
C ILE A 231 17.67 2.62 5.19
N ALA A 232 17.85 1.47 4.54
CA ALA A 232 18.71 0.38 5.00
C ALA A 232 20.21 0.73 4.93
N GLY A 233 20.56 1.84 4.25
CA GLY A 233 21.96 2.26 4.09
C GLY A 233 22.77 1.43 3.10
N GLU A 234 22.14 0.55 2.31
CA GLU A 234 22.80 -0.33 1.35
C GLU A 234 23.45 0.44 0.18
N ASN A 235 22.99 1.66 -0.07
CA ASN A 235 23.48 2.54 -1.12
C ASN A 235 24.42 3.64 -0.62
N ARG A 236 25.11 3.43 0.51
CA ARG A 236 26.17 4.32 0.99
C ARG A 236 27.44 4.14 0.16
N ARG A 237 27.48 4.66 -1.05
CA ARG A 237 28.73 5.09 -1.68
C ARG A 237 29.02 6.49 -1.16
N GLU A 238 29.98 6.62 -0.25
CA GLU A 238 30.46 7.90 0.24
C GLU A 238 30.82 8.79 -0.94
N GLY A 239 30.22 9.98 -1.01
CA GLY A 239 30.63 11.06 -1.93
C GLY A 239 29.78 11.31 -3.17
N SER A 240 28.70 10.56 -3.49
CA SER A 240 27.87 10.91 -4.65
C SER A 240 26.49 11.44 -4.22
N ALA A 241 26.27 12.74 -4.35
CA ALA A 241 24.98 13.39 -4.17
C ALA A 241 23.95 13.01 -5.28
N GLY A 242 24.42 12.38 -6.37
CA GLY A 242 23.60 12.02 -7.54
C GLY A 242 23.31 10.53 -7.66
N ARG A 243 22.22 10.21 -8.38
CA ARG A 243 21.87 8.84 -8.76
C ARG A 243 22.82 8.33 -9.85
N THR A 244 23.18 7.05 -9.75
CA THR A 244 24.07 6.40 -10.72
C THR A 244 23.34 5.97 -11.99
N SER A 245 24.09 5.73 -13.08
CA SER A 245 23.56 5.13 -14.30
C SER A 245 22.96 3.74 -14.03
N GLU A 246 23.52 2.99 -13.09
CA GLU A 246 23.02 1.68 -12.67
C GLU A 246 21.63 1.79 -12.02
N GLU A 247 21.41 2.74 -11.12
CA GLU A 247 20.11 3.00 -10.49
C GLU A 247 19.06 3.39 -11.54
N LYS A 248 19.45 4.18 -12.54
CA LYS A 248 18.58 4.53 -13.68
C LYS A 248 18.22 3.31 -14.54
N CYS A 249 19.18 2.43 -14.82
CA CYS A 249 18.94 1.17 -15.51
C CYS A 249 18.02 0.23 -14.72
N ARG A 250 18.19 0.12 -13.39
CA ARG A 250 17.31 -0.67 -12.52
C ARG A 250 15.89 -0.14 -12.55
N LEU A 251 15.70 1.19 -12.49
CA LEU A 251 14.39 1.82 -12.59
C LEU A 251 13.75 1.57 -13.96
N ARG A 252 14.54 1.59 -15.04
CA ARG A 252 14.06 1.24 -16.38
C ARG A 252 13.60 -0.22 -16.44
N ARG A 253 14.38 -1.14 -15.94
CA ARG A 253 14.02 -2.57 -15.87
C ARG A 253 12.73 -2.79 -15.07
N PHE A 254 12.56 -2.08 -13.96
CA PHE A 254 11.34 -2.11 -13.15
C PHE A 254 10.13 -1.65 -13.95
N HIS A 255 10.23 -0.49 -14.61
CA HIS A 255 9.17 0.02 -15.49
C HIS A 255 8.82 -1.00 -16.58
N ASP A 256 9.83 -1.49 -17.32
CA ASP A 256 9.63 -2.38 -18.47
C ASP A 256 9.01 -3.72 -18.04
N LYS A 257 9.36 -4.23 -16.85
CA LYS A 257 8.76 -5.44 -16.29
C LYS A 257 7.28 -5.26 -15.97
N ILE A 258 6.89 -4.13 -15.40
CA ILE A 258 5.47 -3.78 -15.15
C ILE A 258 4.73 -3.60 -16.46
N TYR A 259 5.31 -2.87 -17.41
CA TYR A 259 4.73 -2.61 -18.71
C TYR A 259 4.45 -3.90 -19.48
N THR A 260 5.45 -4.76 -19.62
CA THR A 260 5.29 -6.08 -20.26
C THR A 260 4.28 -6.96 -19.52
N GLY A 261 4.27 -6.91 -18.19
CA GLY A 261 3.29 -7.63 -17.38
C GLY A 261 1.87 -7.20 -17.71
N TYR A 262 1.60 -5.90 -17.79
CA TYR A 262 0.28 -5.40 -18.14
C TYR A 262 -0.08 -5.66 -19.61
N GLN A 263 0.86 -5.59 -20.55
CA GLN A 263 0.60 -5.95 -21.96
C GLN A 263 0.09 -7.39 -22.11
N ARG A 264 0.59 -8.31 -21.27
CA ARG A 264 0.20 -9.73 -21.33
C ARG A 264 -1.21 -10.02 -20.81
N ILE A 265 -1.71 -9.23 -19.86
CA ILE A 265 -2.97 -9.53 -19.16
C ILE A 265 -4.11 -8.58 -19.50
N MET A 266 -3.80 -7.39 -20.04
CA MET A 266 -4.83 -6.39 -20.35
C MET A 266 -5.36 -6.59 -21.78
N SER A 267 -6.68 -6.47 -21.93
CA SER A 267 -7.32 -6.45 -23.23
C SER A 267 -7.11 -5.09 -23.89
N GLY A 268 -6.19 -5.04 -24.88
CA GLY A 268 -5.92 -3.88 -25.73
C GLY A 268 -5.05 -2.78 -25.11
N GLU A 269 -4.52 -1.94 -25.99
CA GLU A 269 -3.55 -0.89 -25.66
C GLU A 269 -4.06 0.13 -24.65
N ARG A 270 -5.33 0.51 -24.76
CA ARG A 270 -5.95 1.52 -23.91
C ARG A 270 -5.89 1.13 -22.42
N ASN A 271 -6.16 -0.14 -22.10
CA ASN A 271 -6.16 -0.61 -20.72
C ASN A 271 -4.73 -0.68 -20.17
N THR A 272 -3.76 -1.11 -20.97
CA THR A 272 -2.34 -1.08 -20.62
C THR A 272 -1.88 0.36 -20.34
N LEU A 273 -2.19 1.29 -21.26
CA LEU A 273 -1.87 2.71 -21.09
C LEU A 273 -2.50 3.30 -19.83
N PHE A 274 -3.74 2.95 -19.51
CA PHE A 274 -4.41 3.42 -18.30
C PHE A 274 -3.59 3.02 -17.05
N LYS A 275 -3.17 1.76 -16.96
CA LYS A 275 -2.36 1.26 -15.85
C LYS A 275 -1.00 1.93 -15.75
N MET A 276 -0.33 2.08 -16.88
CA MET A 276 0.98 2.73 -16.88
C MET A 276 0.90 4.22 -16.54
N LYS A 277 -0.13 4.93 -16.98
CA LYS A 277 -0.35 6.35 -16.62
C LYS A 277 -0.62 6.53 -15.11
N GLU A 278 -1.33 5.60 -14.48
CA GLU A 278 -1.48 5.60 -13.01
C GLU A 278 -0.12 5.48 -12.31
N LEU A 279 0.73 4.55 -12.74
CA LEU A 279 2.10 4.40 -12.21
C LEU A 279 2.91 5.69 -12.37
N TRP A 280 2.88 6.30 -13.57
CA TRP A 280 3.62 7.52 -13.87
C TRP A 280 3.16 8.75 -13.07
N THR A 281 1.97 8.73 -12.49
CA THR A 281 1.51 9.77 -11.55
C THR A 281 2.45 9.90 -10.35
N TYR A 282 3.07 8.79 -9.96
CA TYR A 282 4.04 8.74 -8.86
C TYR A 282 5.48 8.69 -9.38
N LEU A 283 5.80 7.71 -10.22
CA LEU A 283 7.15 7.42 -10.68
C LEU A 283 7.78 8.62 -11.42
N GLY A 284 6.97 9.43 -12.08
CA GLY A 284 7.44 10.62 -12.78
C GLY A 284 8.16 11.64 -11.89
N SER A 285 7.89 11.63 -10.57
CA SER A 285 8.59 12.51 -9.62
C SER A 285 10.03 12.07 -9.31
N ALA A 286 10.47 10.91 -9.77
CA ALA A 286 11.86 10.48 -9.66
C ALA A 286 12.82 11.19 -10.64
N PHE A 287 12.30 11.94 -11.62
CA PHE A 287 13.09 12.54 -12.69
C PHE A 287 13.15 14.06 -12.57
N GLU A 288 14.34 14.62 -12.62
CA GLU A 288 14.60 16.05 -12.73
C GLU A 288 14.34 16.51 -14.17
N GLY A 289 13.64 17.65 -14.32
CA GLY A 289 13.34 18.21 -15.65
C GLY A 289 12.35 17.40 -16.50
N GLY A 290 11.77 16.33 -15.96
CA GLY A 290 10.92 15.38 -16.68
C GLY A 290 9.51 15.85 -17.05
N GLU A 291 9.08 17.10 -16.72
CA GLU A 291 7.69 17.55 -16.83
C GLU A 291 7.12 17.47 -18.26
N ARG A 292 7.93 17.80 -19.28
CA ARG A 292 7.49 17.73 -20.68
C ARG A 292 7.17 16.27 -21.10
N TYR A 293 7.96 15.30 -20.62
CA TYR A 293 7.78 13.90 -20.92
C TYR A 293 6.61 13.30 -20.14
N LYS A 294 6.44 13.65 -18.88
CA LYS A 294 5.26 13.28 -18.08
C LYS A 294 3.96 13.72 -18.74
N LYS A 295 3.94 14.93 -19.32
CA LYS A 295 2.79 15.41 -20.11
C LYS A 295 2.55 14.58 -21.37
N LYS A 296 3.62 14.18 -22.11
CA LYS A 296 3.52 13.30 -23.28
C LYS A 296 3.01 11.91 -22.88
N ILE A 297 3.58 11.31 -21.85
CA ILE A 297 3.13 10.01 -21.30
C ILE A 297 1.64 10.08 -20.93
N LYS A 298 1.20 11.11 -20.21
CA LYS A 298 -0.20 11.28 -19.82
C LYS A 298 -1.14 11.40 -21.02
N LYS A 299 -0.71 12.03 -22.11
CA LYS A 299 -1.49 12.27 -23.33
C LYS A 299 -1.40 11.13 -24.34
N ALA A 300 -0.47 10.19 -24.22
CA ALA A 300 -0.29 9.11 -25.17
C ALA A 300 -1.58 8.28 -25.35
N GLU A 301 -2.02 8.07 -26.57
CA GLU A 301 -3.19 7.25 -26.92
C GLU A 301 -2.81 5.91 -27.55
N ARG A 302 -1.57 5.78 -28.05
CA ARG A 302 -1.00 4.56 -28.61
C ARG A 302 0.22 4.13 -27.80
N LEU A 303 0.49 2.82 -27.75
CA LEU A 303 1.67 2.29 -27.06
C LEU A 303 2.97 2.88 -27.62
N LYS A 304 3.08 3.04 -28.94
CA LYS A 304 4.27 3.62 -29.57
C LYS A 304 4.57 5.05 -29.09
N ASP A 305 3.56 5.88 -28.95
CA ASP A 305 3.72 7.25 -28.44
C ASP A 305 4.18 7.25 -26.99
N TYR A 306 3.62 6.34 -26.18
CA TYR A 306 4.00 6.10 -24.81
C TYR A 306 5.46 5.63 -24.70
N GLU A 307 5.85 4.62 -25.47
CA GLU A 307 7.22 4.06 -25.49
C GLU A 307 8.26 5.12 -25.89
N ASN A 308 7.97 5.91 -26.93
CA ASN A 308 8.82 7.02 -27.35
C ASN A 308 8.98 8.07 -26.24
N ALA A 309 7.89 8.44 -25.55
CA ALA A 309 7.94 9.42 -24.49
C ALA A 309 8.72 8.92 -23.27
N VAL A 310 8.56 7.64 -22.93
CA VAL A 310 9.30 6.98 -21.83
C VAL A 310 10.77 6.83 -22.22
N GLY A 311 11.09 6.37 -23.45
CA GLY A 311 12.46 6.27 -23.95
C GLY A 311 13.21 7.59 -23.81
N ALA A 312 12.64 8.66 -24.37
CA ALA A 312 13.22 10.00 -24.32
C ALA A 312 13.38 10.53 -22.88
N LEU A 313 12.44 10.23 -21.97
CA LEU A 313 12.57 10.59 -20.55
C LEU A 313 13.79 9.91 -19.92
N PHE A 314 13.96 8.61 -20.13
CA PHE A 314 15.08 7.86 -19.60
C PHE A 314 16.43 8.24 -20.25
N GLU A 315 16.45 8.71 -21.48
CA GLU A 315 17.66 9.17 -22.17
C GLU A 315 18.09 10.57 -21.69
N GLU A 316 17.15 11.51 -21.69
CA GLU A 316 17.47 12.94 -21.56
C GLU A 316 17.38 13.46 -20.12
N CYS A 317 16.62 12.81 -19.21
CA CYS A 317 16.47 13.29 -17.84
C CYS A 317 17.34 12.53 -16.85
N THR A 318 17.81 13.21 -15.81
CA THR A 318 18.52 12.62 -14.67
C THR A 318 17.52 12.19 -13.58
N LEU A 319 17.91 11.21 -12.77
CA LEU A 319 17.15 10.92 -11.56
C LEU A 319 17.45 11.98 -10.50
N ILE A 320 16.43 12.37 -9.74
CA ILE A 320 16.60 13.28 -8.58
C ILE A 320 17.54 12.62 -7.59
N GLY A 321 18.48 13.40 -7.05
CA GLY A 321 19.46 12.96 -6.07
C GLY A 321 18.83 12.37 -4.81
N LYS A 322 19.65 11.71 -4.00
CA LYS A 322 19.27 11.21 -2.67
C LYS A 322 19.12 12.41 -1.73
N ASN A 323 17.98 12.55 -1.07
CA ASN A 323 17.70 13.57 -0.06
C ASN A 323 17.81 12.99 1.35
#